data_0fc98e228ed6ad61c302336685da3bed
#
_entry.id   0fc98e228ed6ad61c302336685da3bed
#
_cell.length_a   1.000
_cell.length_b   1.000
_cell.length_c   1.000
_cell.angle_alpha   90.00
_cell.angle_beta   90.00
_cell.angle_gamma   90.00
#
_symmetry.space_group_name_H-M   'P 1'
#
loop_
_entity.id
_entity.type
_entity.pdbx_description
1 polymer ?
#
loop_
_entity_poly.entity_id
_entity_poly.type
_entity_poly.pdbx_seq_one_letter_code
_entity_poly.pdbx_strand_id
1 'polypeptide(L)' 'MDVYVCDICGYRYDPEVGDPDNGIAPGTRFEDIPEDWVCPICGVAKDQFSRNKIFLKNEESAFPF' A
#
# COMPACT_ATOMS: atom_id res chain seq x y z
N MET A 1 2.69 10.63 -2.55
CA MET A 1 2.12 9.69 -1.55
C MET A 1 2.68 8.30 -1.80
N ASP A 2 2.90 7.56 -0.74
CA ASP A 2 3.57 6.27 -0.87
C ASP A 2 2.59 5.18 -1.27
N VAL A 3 3.05 4.28 -2.14
CA VAL A 3 2.29 3.09 -2.48
C VAL A 3 2.52 2.04 -1.40
N TYR A 4 1.47 1.35 -1.00
CA TYR A 4 1.56 0.26 -0.03
C TYR A 4 1.26 -1.06 -0.72
N VAL A 5 1.95 -2.11 -0.28
CA VAL A 5 1.83 -3.43 -0.89
C VAL A 5 1.42 -4.44 0.17
N CYS A 6 0.43 -5.25 -0.15
CA CYS A 6 -0.01 -6.33 0.73
C CYS A 6 1.10 -7.37 0.80
N ASP A 7 1.53 -7.71 2.02
CA ASP A 7 2.60 -8.68 2.22
C ASP A 7 2.17 -10.10 1.91
N ILE A 8 0.87 -10.34 1.80
CA ILE A 8 0.32 -11.68 1.62
C ILE A 8 0.11 -12.00 0.15
N CYS A 9 -0.56 -11.11 -0.59
CA CYS A 9 -0.92 -11.39 -1.98
C CYS A 9 -0.26 -10.47 -2.99
N GLY A 10 0.40 -9.39 -2.54
CA GLY A 10 1.08 -8.47 -3.44
C GLY A 10 0.21 -7.38 -4.03
N TYR A 11 -1.02 -7.23 -3.55
CA TYR A 11 -1.87 -6.15 -4.01
C TYR A 11 -1.22 -4.80 -3.71
N ARG A 12 -1.28 -3.89 -4.66
CA ARG A 12 -0.67 -2.57 -4.51
C ARG A 12 -1.77 -1.53 -4.32
N TYR A 13 -1.74 -0.85 -3.19
CA TYR A 13 -2.61 0.29 -2.97
C TYR A 13 -1.89 1.55 -3.42
N ASP A 14 -2.36 2.14 -4.51
CA ASP A 14 -1.84 3.39 -5.03
C ASP A 14 -2.76 4.52 -4.58
N PRO A 15 -2.30 5.43 -3.72
CA PRO A 15 -3.17 6.51 -3.23
C PRO A 15 -3.79 7.36 -4.33
N GLU A 16 -3.12 7.50 -5.46
CA GLU A 16 -3.67 8.32 -6.54
C GLU A 16 -4.85 7.64 -7.23
N VAL A 17 -4.91 6.32 -7.14
CA VAL A 17 -6.00 5.55 -7.72
C VAL A 17 -7.09 5.27 -6.70
N GLY A 18 -6.70 5.06 -5.45
CA GLY A 18 -7.64 4.69 -4.40
C GLY A 18 -8.18 3.28 -4.59
N ASP A 19 -9.32 3.04 -3.98
CA ASP A 19 -10.03 1.77 -4.11
C ASP A 19 -11.52 2.08 -4.15
N PRO A 20 -12.00 2.73 -5.22
CA PRO A 20 -13.39 3.21 -5.26
C PRO A 20 -14.42 2.10 -5.11
N ASP A 21 -14.10 0.89 -5.57
CA ASP A 21 -15.04 -0.24 -5.45
C ASP A 21 -15.30 -0.60 -4.00
N ASN A 22 -14.42 -0.20 -3.09
CA ASN A 22 -14.56 -0.45 -1.67
C ASN A 22 -14.65 0.85 -0.87
N GLY A 23 -15.04 1.93 -1.52
CA GLY A 23 -15.33 3.18 -0.84
C GLY A 23 -14.13 4.07 -0.56
N ILE A 24 -12.99 3.81 -1.18
CA ILE A 24 -11.79 4.62 -0.96
C ILE A 24 -11.57 5.50 -2.19
N ALA A 25 -11.83 6.78 -2.03
CA ALA A 25 -11.73 7.71 -3.15
C ALA A 25 -10.28 7.88 -3.61
N PRO A 26 -10.05 8.15 -4.90
CA PRO A 26 -8.71 8.52 -5.37
C PRO A 26 -8.19 9.73 -4.60
N GLY A 27 -6.91 9.70 -4.28
CA GLY A 27 -6.30 10.77 -3.50
C GLY A 27 -6.27 10.50 -2.00
N THR A 28 -6.75 9.34 -1.56
CA THR A 28 -6.76 8.98 -0.14
C THR A 28 -5.44 8.31 0.21
N ARG A 29 -4.72 8.87 1.19
CA ARG A 29 -3.49 8.25 1.66
C ARG A 29 -3.82 6.96 2.42
N PHE A 30 -2.88 6.03 2.41
CA PHE A 30 -3.11 4.74 3.07
C PHE A 30 -3.46 4.92 4.54
N GLU A 31 -2.79 5.83 5.24
CA GLU A 31 -3.03 6.06 6.66
C GLU A 31 -4.39 6.71 6.92
N ASP A 32 -5.03 7.26 5.90
CA ASP A 32 -6.37 7.86 6.03
C ASP A 32 -7.48 6.87 5.73
N ILE A 33 -7.15 5.66 5.30
CA ILE A 33 -8.16 4.62 5.05
C ILE A 33 -8.72 4.14 6.37
N PRO A 34 -10.04 3.91 6.47
CA PRO A 34 -10.62 3.39 7.71
C PRO A 34 -9.96 2.09 8.15
N GLU A 35 -9.90 1.89 9.46
CA GLU A 35 -9.21 0.72 10.02
C GLU A 35 -9.87 -0.60 9.64
N ASP A 36 -11.15 -0.58 9.29
CA ASP A 36 -11.87 -1.79 8.93
C ASP A 36 -11.76 -2.15 7.44
N TRP A 37 -11.04 -1.32 6.66
CA TRP A 37 -10.77 -1.67 5.27
C TRP A 37 -9.80 -2.85 5.23
N VAL A 38 -10.03 -3.74 4.29
CA VAL A 38 -9.18 -4.93 4.12
C VAL A 38 -8.72 -5.01 2.68
N CYS A 39 -7.68 -5.81 2.47
CA CYS A 39 -7.16 -6.04 1.12
C CYS A 39 -8.29 -6.59 0.23
N PRO A 40 -8.55 -5.97 -0.92
CA PRO A 40 -9.65 -6.43 -1.79
C PRO A 40 -9.36 -7.76 -2.48
N ILE A 41 -8.13 -8.23 -2.42
CA ILE A 41 -7.75 -9.48 -3.08
C ILE A 41 -7.77 -10.65 -2.09
N CYS A 42 -7.10 -10.50 -0.93
CA CYS A 42 -6.96 -11.61 0.00
C CYS A 42 -7.68 -11.39 1.34
N GLY A 43 -8.15 -10.16 1.61
CA GLY A 43 -8.97 -9.90 2.79
C GLY A 43 -8.23 -9.67 4.09
N VAL A 44 -6.90 -9.55 4.06
CA VAL A 44 -6.16 -9.27 5.30
C VAL A 44 -6.30 -7.81 5.69
N ALA A 45 -6.05 -7.53 6.96
CA ALA A 45 -6.17 -6.19 7.51
C ALA A 45 -5.04 -5.28 7.03
N LYS A 46 -5.19 -3.99 7.26
CA LYS A 46 -4.22 -2.99 6.85
C LYS A 46 -2.83 -3.26 7.42
N ASP A 47 -2.73 -3.87 8.59
CA ASP A 47 -1.44 -4.10 9.22
C ASP A 47 -0.57 -5.11 8.48
N GLN A 48 -1.12 -5.79 7.49
CA GLN A 48 -0.35 -6.69 6.64
C GLN A 48 0.23 -5.99 5.41
N PHE A 49 0.13 -4.66 5.34
CA PHE A 49 0.67 -3.89 4.23
C PHE A 49 1.99 -3.24 4.64
N SER A 50 2.93 -3.20 3.71
CA SER A 50 4.21 -2.52 3.89
C SER A 50 4.32 -1.39 2.89
N ARG A 51 4.91 -0.28 3.34
CA ARG A 51 5.15 0.85 2.44
C ARG A 51 6.22 0.47 1.43
N ASN A 52 5.91 0.69 0.16
CA ASN A 52 6.83 0.37 -0.91
C ASN A 52 7.80 1.53 -1.10
N LYS A 53 9.06 1.35 -0.75
CA LYS A 53 10.10 2.38 -0.84
C LYS A 53 11.03 2.12 -2.01
N ILE A 54 10.50 1.87 -3.07
CA ILE A 54 11.32 1.60 -4.24
C ILE A 54 12.27 2.72 -4.48
N PHE A 55 13.05 2.70 -4.57
CA PHE A 55 13.81 3.77 -4.99
C PHE A 55 14.86 4.24 -4.15
N LEU A 56 14.23 3.98 -4.12
CA LEU A 56 15.02 4.33 -3.70
C LEU A 56 15.98 4.15 -3.52
N LYS A 57 16.14 4.35 -3.57
CA LYS A 57 16.98 4.35 -3.48
C LYS A 57 17.73 3.86 -3.10
N ASN A 58 17.54 4.04 -3.10
CA ASN A 58 18.37 3.66 -2.76
C ASN A 58 19.01 3.17 -2.33
N GLU A 59 18.99 3.31 -2.32
CA GLU A 59 19.65 2.85 -1.99
C GLU A 59 20.28 2.30 -1.64
N GLU A 60 20.23 2.50 -1.67
CA GLU A 60 20.90 2.03 -1.41
C GLU A 60 21.44 1.39 -1.12
N SER A 61 21.34 1.59 -1.12
CA SER A 61 21.95 1.06 -0.94
C SER A 61 22.33 0.32 -0.62
N ALA A 62 22.30 0.32 -0.67
CA ALA A 62 22.72 -0.33 -0.47
C ALA A 62 23.04 -1.27 -0.21
N PHE A 63 23.10 -1.56 -0.49
CA PHE A 63 23.40 -2.48 -0.40
C PHE A 63 24.09 -3.21 -0.53
N PRO A 64 24.44 -3.06 -0.57
CA PRO A 64 25.05 -3.74 -0.88
C PRO A 64 25.20 -4.78 -0.78
N PHE A 65 25.11 -5.27 -1.01
CA PHE A 65 25.20 -6.28 -1.07
C PHE A 65 25.40 -6.60 -1.38
#